data_4487564d81029f0b0a96b7c688e19ca2
#
_entry.id   4487564d81029f0b0a96b7c688e19ca2
#
_cell.length_a   1.000
_cell.length_b   1.000
_cell.length_c   1.000
_cell.angle_alpha   90.00
_cell.angle_beta   90.00
_cell.angle_gamma   90.00
#
_symmetry.space_group_name_H-M   'P 1'
#
loop_
_entity.id
_entity.type
_entity.pdbx_description
1 polymer ?
#
loop_
_entity_poly.entity_id
_entity_poly.type
_entity_poly.pdbx_seq_one_letter_code
_entity_poly.pdbx_strand_id
1 'polypeptide(L)'
;MSIDLSKYGIKGNFEIVHNPSYEELYQAEIDSKNEGFEKGTVTTTGAVAVDTGIFTGRSPKDKFFVKDEITEKNMWWDGTINRPVSTEIWDHCKNLVTEQLGSSKKLYVVDVFCGTNADTRMKVRFIMEVAWQAHFVTNMFIRPSHYELANFGEPDFVFLNGSKATNPQWKEQGLHSDVFILFNLGQKMSVCGGTWYGGEMKKGIFSLMNFYLPLKGIASMHCSANVGEGGDVAICA
;
A
#
# COMPACT_ATOMS: atom_id res chain seq x y z
N MET A 1 11.33 -3.30 -19.39
CA MET A 1 9.97 -3.13 -19.98
C MET A 1 9.34 -1.89 -19.36
N SER A 2 8.71 -1.04 -20.15
CA SER A 2 7.93 0.08 -19.60
C SER A 2 6.64 -0.46 -18.97
N ILE A 3 6.37 -0.08 -17.73
CA ILE A 3 5.14 -0.46 -17.03
C ILE A 3 4.02 0.46 -17.53
N ASP A 4 2.96 -0.13 -18.04
CA ASP A 4 1.76 0.63 -18.42
C ASP A 4 0.88 0.86 -17.20
N LEU A 5 0.81 2.11 -16.73
CA LEU A 5 -0.02 2.50 -15.60
C LEU A 5 -1.46 2.86 -16.01
N SER A 6 -1.72 3.02 -17.30
CA SER A 6 -3.07 3.37 -17.81
C SER A 6 -4.10 2.29 -17.49
N LYS A 7 -3.69 1.03 -17.42
CA LYS A 7 -4.53 -0.09 -17.00
C LYS A 7 -5.07 0.02 -15.55
N TYR A 8 -4.42 0.82 -14.72
CA TYR A 8 -4.87 1.13 -13.36
C TYR A 8 -5.68 2.43 -13.27
N GLY A 9 -5.87 3.12 -14.42
CA GLY A 9 -6.57 4.40 -14.51
C GLY A 9 -5.65 5.62 -14.39
N ILE A 10 -4.34 5.43 -14.21
CA ILE A 10 -3.39 6.56 -14.08
C ILE A 10 -2.97 7.01 -15.47
N LYS A 11 -3.31 8.26 -15.81
CA LYS A 11 -3.00 8.87 -17.10
C LYS A 11 -2.30 10.21 -16.86
N GLY A 12 -1.20 10.46 -17.55
CA GLY A 12 -0.42 11.69 -17.39
C GLY A 12 0.92 11.62 -18.10
N ASN A 13 1.70 12.68 -17.93
CA ASN A 13 3.07 12.75 -18.43
C ASN A 13 4.03 12.78 -17.24
N PHE A 14 4.45 11.62 -16.79
CA PHE A 14 5.29 11.43 -15.62
C PHE A 14 6.46 10.49 -15.93
N GLU A 15 7.55 10.68 -15.22
CA GLU A 15 8.65 9.72 -15.14
C GLU A 15 8.24 8.54 -14.25
N ILE A 16 8.53 7.31 -14.67
CA ILE A 16 8.35 6.11 -13.84
C ILE A 16 9.71 5.66 -13.34
N VAL A 17 9.87 5.63 -12.02
CA VAL A 17 11.03 5.04 -11.34
C VAL A 17 10.61 3.70 -10.77
N HIS A 18 11.08 2.61 -11.41
CA HIS A 18 10.67 1.25 -11.07
C HIS A 18 11.71 0.55 -10.21
N ASN A 19 11.31 0.08 -9.05
CA ASN A 19 12.16 -0.59 -8.06
C ASN A 19 13.52 0.10 -7.86
N PRO A 20 13.54 1.39 -7.50
CA PRO A 20 14.79 2.10 -7.30
C PRO A 20 15.63 1.45 -6.19
N SER A 21 16.95 1.62 -6.30
CA SER A 21 17.88 1.23 -5.25
C SER A 21 17.70 2.08 -3.99
N TYR A 22 18.26 1.63 -2.88
CA TYR A 22 18.27 2.42 -1.65
C TYR A 22 18.98 3.76 -1.82
N GLU A 23 20.07 3.80 -2.57
CA GLU A 23 20.81 5.03 -2.83
C GLU A 23 19.96 6.02 -3.64
N GLU A 24 19.27 5.55 -4.71
CA GLU A 24 18.38 6.40 -5.50
C GLU A 24 17.22 6.95 -4.66
N LEU A 25 16.65 6.12 -3.78
CA LEU A 25 15.58 6.56 -2.85
C LEU A 25 16.12 7.57 -1.85
N TYR A 26 17.27 7.29 -1.23
CA TYR A 26 17.90 8.20 -0.29
C TYR A 26 18.17 9.57 -0.90
N GLN A 27 18.76 9.62 -2.11
CA GLN A 27 19.02 10.87 -2.79
C GLN A 27 17.73 11.61 -3.17
N ALA A 28 16.68 10.87 -3.54
CA ALA A 28 15.38 11.46 -3.84
C ALA A 28 14.67 12.04 -2.60
N GLU A 29 14.83 11.40 -1.43
CA GLU A 29 14.23 11.84 -0.15
C GLU A 29 14.84 13.14 0.36
N ILE A 30 16.14 13.31 0.20
CA ILE A 30 16.89 14.48 0.70
C ILE A 30 17.08 15.58 -0.33
N ASP A 31 16.47 15.45 -1.53
CA ASP A 31 16.55 16.48 -2.56
C ASP A 31 16.07 17.83 -1.99
N SER A 32 16.89 18.85 -2.12
CA SER A 32 16.62 20.20 -1.62
C SER A 32 15.36 20.84 -2.24
N LYS A 33 14.86 20.30 -3.34
CA LYS A 33 13.63 20.74 -4.00
C LYS A 33 12.36 20.18 -3.37
N ASN A 34 12.50 19.17 -2.49
CA ASN A 34 11.36 18.62 -1.77
C ASN A 34 10.87 19.63 -0.72
N GLU A 35 9.56 19.76 -0.62
CA GLU A 35 8.89 20.66 0.31
C GLU A 35 7.85 19.89 1.14
N GLY A 36 7.46 20.47 2.30
CA GLY A 36 6.42 19.91 3.15
C GLY A 36 6.71 18.47 3.58
N PHE A 37 5.72 17.61 3.49
CA PHE A 37 5.80 16.21 3.92
C PHE A 37 6.56 15.28 2.94
N GLU A 38 7.03 15.80 1.82
CA GLU A 38 7.92 15.05 0.92
C GLU A 38 9.38 15.15 1.31
N LYS A 39 9.72 16.18 2.11
CA LYS A 39 11.09 16.49 2.48
C LYS A 39 11.61 15.54 3.57
N GLY A 40 12.68 14.84 3.25
CA GLY A 40 13.49 14.09 4.21
C GLY A 40 14.61 14.96 4.82
N THR A 41 14.90 14.72 6.08
CA THR A 41 16.01 15.36 6.81
C THR A 41 16.93 14.28 7.34
N VAL A 42 18.23 14.38 7.03
CA VAL A 42 19.23 13.41 7.51
C VAL A 42 19.49 13.64 9.00
N THR A 43 19.36 12.58 9.78
CA THR A 43 19.67 12.57 11.22
C THR A 43 21.17 12.42 11.46
N THR A 44 21.61 12.63 12.70
CA THR A 44 23.01 12.42 13.11
C THR A 44 23.49 10.99 12.94
N THR A 45 22.57 10.01 12.86
CA THR A 45 22.88 8.59 12.64
C THR A 45 22.81 8.20 11.16
N GLY A 46 22.53 9.14 10.25
CA GLY A 46 22.42 8.89 8.82
C GLY A 46 21.04 8.37 8.35
N ALA A 47 20.08 8.22 9.26
CA ALA A 47 18.71 7.89 8.89
C ALA A 47 17.99 9.13 8.33
N VAL A 48 16.95 8.91 7.51
CA VAL A 48 16.09 9.97 7.01
C VAL A 48 14.88 10.11 7.92
N ALA A 49 14.71 11.29 8.50
CA ALA A 49 13.50 11.68 9.24
C ALA A 49 12.54 12.39 8.29
N VAL A 50 11.26 12.02 8.34
CA VAL A 50 10.19 12.62 7.57
C VAL A 50 9.07 13.09 8.50
N ASP A 51 8.37 14.15 8.10
CA ASP A 51 7.18 14.62 8.82
C ASP A 51 5.93 14.04 8.15
N THR A 52 5.04 13.48 8.95
CA THR A 52 3.73 12.96 8.51
C THR A 52 2.57 13.82 9.03
N GLY A 53 2.86 15.01 9.58
CA GLY A 53 1.87 15.93 10.12
C GLY A 53 1.06 15.32 11.26
N ILE A 54 -0.25 15.44 11.19
CA ILE A 54 -1.16 14.86 12.18
C ILE A 54 -1.27 13.33 12.10
N PHE A 55 -0.73 12.72 11.04
CA PHE A 55 -0.83 11.28 10.79
C PHE A 55 0.34 10.54 11.45
N THR A 56 0.36 10.47 12.76
CA THR A 56 1.38 9.77 13.56
C THR A 56 1.11 8.27 13.71
N GLY A 57 0.02 7.79 13.15
CA GLY A 57 -0.43 6.41 13.16
C GLY A 57 -1.45 6.13 12.07
N ARG A 58 -1.89 4.88 11.98
CA ARG A 58 -2.95 4.46 11.06
C ARG A 58 -4.29 5.08 11.42
N SER A 59 -5.15 5.21 10.40
CA SER A 59 -6.52 5.69 10.54
C SER A 59 -7.53 4.53 10.35
N PRO A 60 -7.71 3.66 11.36
CA PRO A 60 -8.53 2.45 11.20
C PRO A 60 -10.01 2.76 10.95
N LYS A 61 -10.48 3.95 11.31
CA LYS A 61 -11.85 4.40 11.04
C LYS A 61 -12.08 4.81 9.59
N ASP A 62 -11.03 5.06 8.84
CA ASP A 62 -11.05 5.45 7.43
C ASP A 62 -10.73 4.30 6.49
N LYS A 63 -10.63 3.06 7.03
CA LYS A 63 -10.43 1.84 6.26
C LYS A 63 -11.77 1.18 5.93
N PHE A 64 -12.01 0.93 4.63
CA PHE A 64 -13.23 0.34 4.12
C PHE A 64 -12.94 -0.74 3.07
N PHE A 65 -13.91 -1.64 2.88
CA PHE A 65 -13.87 -2.68 1.86
C PHE A 65 -15.10 -2.57 0.97
N VAL A 66 -14.91 -2.71 -0.34
CA VAL A 66 -16.04 -2.81 -1.27
C VAL A 66 -16.82 -4.07 -0.93
N LYS A 67 -18.14 -3.90 -0.72
CA LYS A 67 -19.03 -5.02 -0.49
C LYS A 67 -19.47 -5.60 -1.84
N ASP A 68 -18.81 -6.66 -2.25
CA ASP A 68 -19.05 -7.41 -3.47
C ASP A 68 -19.28 -8.90 -3.17
N GLU A 69 -19.51 -9.72 -4.20
CA GLU A 69 -19.78 -11.15 -4.04
C GLU A 69 -18.67 -11.88 -3.23
N ILE A 70 -17.40 -11.51 -3.44
CA ILE A 70 -16.25 -12.15 -2.76
C ILE A 70 -16.25 -11.79 -1.29
N THR A 71 -16.39 -10.51 -0.97
CA THR A 71 -16.34 -10.00 0.40
C THR A 71 -17.61 -10.32 1.17
N GLU A 72 -18.77 -10.30 0.52
CA GLU A 72 -20.05 -10.66 1.15
C GLU A 72 -20.04 -12.10 1.66
N LYS A 73 -19.45 -13.02 0.90
CA LYS A 73 -19.39 -14.45 1.23
C LYS A 73 -18.31 -14.79 2.26
N ASN A 74 -17.17 -14.06 2.29
CA ASN A 74 -15.97 -14.50 2.99
C ASN A 74 -15.50 -13.54 4.09
N MET A 75 -16.11 -12.36 4.22
CA MET A 75 -15.71 -11.37 5.21
C MET A 75 -16.75 -11.28 6.35
N TRP A 76 -16.24 -11.15 7.57
CA TRP A 76 -17.11 -10.93 8.72
C TRP A 76 -17.57 -9.48 8.79
N TRP A 77 -18.87 -9.26 8.65
CA TRP A 77 -19.50 -7.93 8.61
C TRP A 77 -20.21 -7.53 9.90
N ASP A 78 -20.45 -8.47 10.83
CA ASP A 78 -21.22 -8.22 12.05
C ASP A 78 -20.48 -7.41 13.12
N GLY A 79 -19.22 -7.05 12.85
CA GLY A 79 -18.38 -6.23 13.71
C GLY A 79 -18.25 -4.79 13.24
N THR A 80 -17.46 -4.01 13.98
CA THR A 80 -17.17 -2.61 13.66
C THR A 80 -15.85 -2.40 12.90
N ILE A 81 -15.10 -3.49 12.65
CA ILE A 81 -13.74 -3.42 12.08
C ILE A 81 -13.78 -3.39 10.57
N ASN A 82 -14.54 -4.31 9.95
CA ASN A 82 -14.72 -4.34 8.50
C ASN A 82 -15.91 -3.43 8.14
N ARG A 83 -15.62 -2.31 7.49
CA ARG A 83 -16.60 -1.32 7.11
C ARG A 83 -16.91 -1.46 5.63
N PRO A 84 -18.16 -1.66 5.23
CA PRO A 84 -18.53 -1.76 3.83
C PRO A 84 -18.54 -0.39 3.16
N VAL A 85 -18.24 -0.38 1.86
CA VAL A 85 -18.41 0.75 0.97
C VAL A 85 -18.98 0.26 -0.37
N SER A 86 -19.74 1.11 -1.04
CA SER A 86 -20.30 0.77 -2.36
C SER A 86 -19.27 0.90 -3.48
N THR A 87 -19.57 0.31 -4.64
CA THR A 87 -18.74 0.42 -5.84
C THR A 87 -18.66 1.86 -6.34
N GLU A 88 -19.72 2.65 -6.21
CA GLU A 88 -19.76 4.05 -6.64
C GLU A 88 -18.79 4.92 -5.80
N ILE A 89 -18.73 4.69 -4.49
CA ILE A 89 -17.78 5.40 -3.60
C ILE A 89 -16.36 4.94 -3.90
N TRP A 90 -16.15 3.64 -4.15
CA TRP A 90 -14.87 3.12 -4.60
C TRP A 90 -14.40 3.80 -5.88
N ASP A 91 -15.23 3.85 -6.90
CA ASP A 91 -14.88 4.45 -8.18
C ASP A 91 -14.58 5.95 -8.05
N HIS A 92 -15.34 6.67 -7.22
CA HIS A 92 -15.07 8.08 -6.90
C HIS A 92 -13.68 8.25 -6.26
N CYS A 93 -13.38 7.53 -5.18
CA CYS A 93 -12.11 7.62 -4.48
C CYS A 93 -10.93 7.14 -5.33
N LYS A 94 -11.12 6.10 -6.13
CA LYS A 94 -10.13 5.64 -7.11
C LYS A 94 -9.80 6.74 -8.12
N ASN A 95 -10.80 7.44 -8.63
CA ASN A 95 -10.59 8.55 -9.56
C ASN A 95 -9.77 9.67 -8.91
N LEU A 96 -10.09 10.08 -7.67
CA LEU A 96 -9.31 11.08 -6.95
C LEU A 96 -7.82 10.70 -6.86
N VAL A 97 -7.52 9.44 -6.52
CA VAL A 97 -6.13 8.96 -6.42
C VAL A 97 -5.47 8.87 -7.79
N THR A 98 -6.15 8.36 -8.81
CA THR A 98 -5.56 8.21 -10.15
C THR A 98 -5.34 9.55 -10.83
N GLU A 99 -6.20 10.55 -10.62
CA GLU A 99 -6.01 11.94 -11.07
C GLU A 99 -4.82 12.59 -10.35
N GLN A 100 -4.71 12.43 -9.02
CA GLN A 100 -3.58 12.93 -8.25
C GLN A 100 -2.26 12.34 -8.76
N LEU A 101 -2.18 11.01 -8.87
CA LEU A 101 -0.98 10.35 -9.39
C LEU A 101 -0.68 10.75 -10.84
N GLY A 102 -1.71 10.90 -11.67
CA GLY A 102 -1.57 11.34 -13.05
C GLY A 102 -1.06 12.78 -13.22
N SER A 103 -1.28 13.63 -12.22
CA SER A 103 -0.78 15.02 -12.19
C SER A 103 0.67 15.14 -11.72
N SER A 104 1.23 14.09 -11.15
CA SER A 104 2.60 14.07 -10.62
C SER A 104 3.62 14.06 -11.75
N LYS A 105 4.79 14.68 -11.52
CA LYS A 105 5.91 14.66 -12.48
C LYS A 105 6.67 13.34 -12.47
N LYS A 106 6.65 12.64 -11.33
CA LYS A 106 7.38 11.39 -11.09
C LYS A 106 6.54 10.45 -10.25
N LEU A 107 6.53 9.18 -10.63
CA LEU A 107 5.90 8.11 -9.88
C LEU A 107 6.91 7.02 -9.56
N TYR A 108 6.88 6.54 -8.33
CA TYR A 108 7.62 5.37 -7.89
C TYR A 108 6.71 4.15 -8.00
N VAL A 109 7.19 3.14 -8.69
CA VAL A 109 6.53 1.83 -8.82
C VAL A 109 7.41 0.81 -8.12
N VAL A 110 6.91 0.18 -7.06
CA VAL A 110 7.68 -0.76 -6.25
C VAL A 110 6.97 -2.12 -6.29
N ASP A 111 7.62 -3.08 -6.94
CA ASP A 111 7.19 -4.48 -7.01
C ASP A 111 7.88 -5.27 -5.90
N VAL A 112 7.11 -5.97 -5.08
CA VAL A 112 7.60 -6.70 -3.91
C VAL A 112 6.80 -7.98 -3.68
N PHE A 113 7.29 -8.82 -2.76
CA PHE A 113 6.56 -9.99 -2.28
C PHE A 113 6.13 -9.80 -0.81
N CYS A 114 4.92 -10.25 -0.51
CA CYS A 114 4.44 -10.44 0.86
C CYS A 114 4.34 -11.94 1.17
N GLY A 115 5.14 -12.42 2.12
CA GLY A 115 5.31 -13.83 2.44
C GLY A 115 6.57 -14.44 1.83
N THR A 116 7.18 -15.40 2.53
CA THR A 116 8.43 -16.05 2.12
C THR A 116 8.22 -17.30 1.26
N ASN A 117 7.13 -18.04 1.50
CA ASN A 117 6.82 -19.26 0.78
C ASN A 117 6.32 -18.92 -0.63
N ALA A 118 6.99 -19.45 -1.65
CA ALA A 118 6.72 -19.18 -3.06
C ALA A 118 5.29 -19.53 -3.49
N ASP A 119 4.66 -20.56 -2.88
CA ASP A 119 3.33 -21.03 -3.25
C ASP A 119 2.21 -20.15 -2.68
N THR A 120 2.51 -19.38 -1.63
CA THR A 120 1.51 -18.59 -0.89
C THR A 120 1.82 -17.12 -0.81
N ARG A 121 3.03 -16.69 -1.20
CA ARG A 121 3.41 -15.27 -1.25
C ARG A 121 2.55 -14.51 -2.26
N MET A 122 2.27 -13.27 -1.96
CA MET A 122 1.54 -12.34 -2.82
C MET A 122 2.52 -11.42 -3.54
N LYS A 123 2.39 -11.27 -4.86
CA LYS A 123 3.07 -10.24 -5.65
C LYS A 123 2.29 -8.94 -5.51
N VAL A 124 2.92 -7.91 -4.97
CA VAL A 124 2.28 -6.61 -4.74
C VAL A 124 3.01 -5.55 -5.52
N ARG A 125 2.25 -4.71 -6.21
CA ARG A 125 2.73 -3.49 -6.85
C ARG A 125 2.21 -2.28 -6.10
N PHE A 126 3.11 -1.48 -5.57
CA PHE A 126 2.80 -0.17 -5.01
C PHE A 126 3.08 0.92 -6.04
N ILE A 127 2.20 1.90 -6.16
CA ILE A 127 2.35 3.07 -7.01
C ILE A 127 2.12 4.31 -6.16
N MET A 128 3.10 5.21 -6.12
CA MET A 128 3.08 6.41 -5.29
C MET A 128 3.93 7.52 -5.87
N GLU A 129 3.70 8.75 -5.39
CA GLU A 129 4.43 9.94 -5.84
C GLU A 129 5.56 10.37 -4.88
N VAL A 130 5.67 9.78 -3.70
CA VAL A 130 6.57 10.20 -2.62
C VAL A 130 7.71 9.20 -2.42
N ALA A 131 8.97 9.66 -2.51
CA ALA A 131 10.16 8.81 -2.45
C ALA A 131 10.28 8.05 -1.13
N TRP A 132 10.11 8.70 0.02
CA TRP A 132 10.24 8.03 1.31
C TRP A 132 9.14 6.99 1.56
N GLN A 133 7.96 7.12 0.93
CA GLN A 133 6.93 6.09 0.99
C GLN A 133 7.32 4.86 0.15
N ALA A 134 8.00 5.08 -0.97
CA ALA A 134 8.60 3.99 -1.75
C ALA A 134 9.70 3.29 -0.96
N HIS A 135 10.56 4.05 -0.25
CA HIS A 135 11.57 3.49 0.64
C HIS A 135 10.94 2.69 1.78
N PHE A 136 9.88 3.22 2.39
CA PHE A 136 9.14 2.53 3.44
C PHE A 136 8.65 1.14 2.99
N VAL A 137 7.97 1.03 1.84
CA VAL A 137 7.48 -0.27 1.36
C VAL A 137 8.62 -1.19 0.95
N THR A 138 9.71 -0.65 0.39
CA THR A 138 10.93 -1.41 0.08
C THR A 138 11.53 -2.08 1.32
N ASN A 139 11.43 -1.42 2.49
CA ASN A 139 11.87 -1.98 3.78
C ASN A 139 10.87 -2.94 4.42
N MET A 140 9.56 -2.77 4.15
CA MET A 140 8.51 -3.54 4.83
C MET A 140 8.18 -4.87 4.16
N PHE A 141 8.61 -5.07 2.91
CA PHE A 141 8.28 -6.24 2.10
C PHE A 141 9.55 -6.92 1.57
N ILE A 142 9.40 -8.13 1.04
CA ILE A 142 10.50 -8.87 0.45
C ILE A 142 10.78 -8.31 -0.95
N ARG A 143 12.00 -7.84 -1.15
CA ARG A 143 12.45 -7.34 -2.45
C ARG A 143 12.73 -8.50 -3.39
N PRO A 144 12.23 -8.45 -4.62
CA PRO A 144 12.60 -9.43 -5.63
C PRO A 144 14.10 -9.32 -5.97
N SER A 145 14.74 -10.43 -6.22
CA SER A 145 16.05 -10.46 -6.87
C SER A 145 15.93 -9.89 -8.29
N HIS A 146 17.06 -9.57 -8.94
CA HIS A 146 17.05 -9.09 -10.33
C HIS A 146 16.35 -10.07 -11.28
N TYR A 147 16.55 -11.37 -11.07
CA TYR A 147 15.88 -12.40 -11.87
C TYR A 147 14.37 -12.42 -11.62
N GLU A 148 13.95 -12.39 -10.37
CA GLU A 148 12.51 -12.36 -10.01
C GLU A 148 11.83 -11.08 -10.51
N LEU A 149 12.51 -9.93 -10.44
CA LEU A 149 11.98 -8.67 -10.95
C LEU A 149 11.81 -8.70 -12.48
N ALA A 150 12.79 -9.24 -13.20
CA ALA A 150 12.71 -9.41 -14.65
C ALA A 150 11.55 -10.34 -15.08
N ASN A 151 11.15 -11.26 -14.20
CA ASN A 151 10.09 -12.25 -14.41
C ASN A 151 8.86 -11.98 -13.51
N PHE A 152 8.73 -10.78 -12.95
CA PHE A 152 7.66 -10.48 -11.99
C PHE A 152 6.27 -10.65 -12.60
N GLY A 153 6.09 -10.22 -13.85
CA GLY A 153 4.81 -10.30 -14.56
C GLY A 153 3.75 -9.40 -13.95
N GLU A 154 2.50 -9.85 -14.01
CA GLU A 154 1.40 -9.12 -13.39
C GLU A 154 1.40 -9.33 -11.88
N PRO A 155 1.15 -8.25 -11.09
CA PRO A 155 0.98 -8.37 -9.65
C PRO A 155 -0.32 -9.08 -9.29
N ASP A 156 -0.35 -9.76 -8.15
CA ASP A 156 -1.57 -10.33 -7.59
C ASP A 156 -2.47 -9.25 -6.99
N PHE A 157 -1.86 -8.15 -6.54
CA PHE A 157 -2.57 -7.00 -5.95
C PHE A 157 -1.83 -5.69 -6.22
N VAL A 158 -2.59 -4.61 -6.44
CA VAL A 158 -2.04 -3.27 -6.68
C VAL A 158 -2.50 -2.31 -5.59
N PHE A 159 -1.58 -1.52 -5.06
CA PHE A 159 -1.87 -0.47 -4.08
C PHE A 159 -1.50 0.90 -4.67
N LEU A 160 -2.51 1.74 -4.88
CA LEU A 160 -2.34 3.13 -5.31
C LEU A 160 -2.34 4.04 -4.09
N ASN A 161 -1.26 4.77 -3.86
CA ASN A 161 -1.12 5.69 -2.74
C ASN A 161 -0.97 7.14 -3.22
N GLY A 162 -2.06 7.89 -3.14
CA GLY A 162 -2.11 9.31 -3.48
C GLY A 162 -2.29 10.15 -2.21
N SER A 163 -1.25 10.30 -1.40
CA SER A 163 -1.32 10.96 -0.08
C SER A 163 -1.92 12.37 -0.13
N LYS A 164 -1.80 13.07 -1.26
CA LYS A 164 -2.34 14.42 -1.47
C LYS A 164 -3.82 14.45 -1.86
N ALA A 165 -4.38 13.31 -2.29
CA ALA A 165 -5.79 13.21 -2.68
C ALA A 165 -6.66 13.11 -1.44
N THR A 166 -7.53 14.09 -1.20
CA THR A 166 -8.56 14.04 -0.15
C THR A 166 -9.94 13.88 -0.76
N ASN A 167 -10.89 13.35 0.00
CA ASN A 167 -12.27 13.19 -0.47
C ASN A 167 -13.19 14.29 0.08
N PRO A 168 -13.51 15.33 -0.69
CA PRO A 168 -14.37 16.42 -0.23
C PRO A 168 -15.81 16.00 0.04
N GLN A 169 -16.27 14.87 -0.55
CA GLN A 169 -17.65 14.38 -0.43
C GLN A 169 -17.81 13.32 0.68
N TRP A 170 -16.83 13.18 1.57
CA TRP A 170 -16.84 12.13 2.59
C TRP A 170 -18.08 12.10 3.47
N LYS A 171 -18.63 13.27 3.85
CA LYS A 171 -19.84 13.36 4.69
C LYS A 171 -21.06 12.81 3.96
N GLU A 172 -21.24 13.20 2.72
CA GLU A 172 -22.38 12.80 1.87
C GLU A 172 -22.34 11.29 1.58
N GLN A 173 -21.11 10.75 1.50
CA GLN A 173 -20.85 9.33 1.27
C GLN A 173 -20.86 8.49 2.56
N GLY A 174 -21.04 9.10 3.73
CA GLY A 174 -21.07 8.41 5.02
C GLY A 174 -19.70 7.86 5.46
N LEU A 175 -18.60 8.39 4.93
CA LEU A 175 -17.25 8.05 5.36
C LEU A 175 -16.91 8.76 6.67
N HIS A 176 -15.83 8.35 7.33
CA HIS A 176 -15.47 8.90 8.63
C HIS A 176 -14.80 10.27 8.54
N SER A 177 -13.95 10.47 7.55
CA SER A 177 -13.28 11.74 7.26
C SER A 177 -12.96 11.85 5.76
N ASP A 178 -12.26 12.91 5.36
CA ASP A 178 -11.75 13.11 4.01
C ASP A 178 -10.56 12.21 3.66
N VAL A 179 -10.01 11.51 4.67
CA VAL A 179 -9.04 10.42 4.51
C VAL A 179 -9.76 9.14 4.13
N PHE A 180 -9.16 8.35 3.27
CA PHE A 180 -9.73 7.06 2.88
C PHE A 180 -8.68 6.02 2.53
N ILE A 181 -8.91 4.79 3.00
CA ILE A 181 -8.13 3.60 2.63
C ILE A 181 -9.14 2.54 2.20
N LEU A 182 -9.34 2.39 0.90
CA LEU A 182 -10.37 1.53 0.34
C LEU A 182 -9.75 0.30 -0.33
N PHE A 183 -10.38 -0.84 -0.13
CA PHE A 183 -9.99 -2.12 -0.71
C PHE A 183 -11.11 -2.66 -1.60
N ASN A 184 -10.80 -2.94 -2.86
CA ASN A 184 -11.64 -3.69 -3.77
C ASN A 184 -10.98 -5.04 -4.06
N LEU A 185 -11.45 -6.10 -3.39
CA LEU A 185 -10.84 -7.43 -3.50
C LEU A 185 -11.17 -8.09 -4.83
N GLY A 186 -12.34 -7.78 -5.40
CA GLY A 186 -12.72 -8.25 -6.74
C GLY A 186 -11.83 -7.67 -7.85
N GLN A 187 -11.48 -6.38 -7.74
CA GLN A 187 -10.54 -5.73 -8.67
C GLN A 187 -9.06 -5.95 -8.30
N LYS A 188 -8.76 -6.61 -7.18
CA LYS A 188 -7.41 -6.80 -6.65
C LYS A 188 -6.63 -5.50 -6.53
N MET A 189 -7.28 -4.47 -6.00
CA MET A 189 -6.73 -3.14 -5.92
C MET A 189 -7.13 -2.45 -4.61
N SER A 190 -6.23 -1.58 -4.12
CA SER A 190 -6.49 -0.66 -3.02
C SER A 190 -6.12 0.76 -3.42
N VAL A 191 -6.84 1.73 -2.88
CA VAL A 191 -6.53 3.15 -3.00
C VAL A 191 -6.43 3.78 -1.61
N CYS A 192 -5.45 4.66 -1.43
CA CYS A 192 -5.23 5.40 -0.20
C CYS A 192 -5.06 6.87 -0.53
N GLY A 193 -5.79 7.73 0.16
CA GLY A 193 -5.72 9.18 0.01
C GLY A 193 -5.86 9.92 1.32
N GLY A 194 -5.37 11.16 1.37
CA GLY A 194 -5.50 12.08 2.49
C GLY A 194 -4.63 11.79 3.71
N THR A 195 -3.77 10.78 3.68
CA THR A 195 -2.85 10.47 4.77
C THR A 195 -1.41 10.32 4.29
N TRP A 196 -0.47 10.76 5.13
CA TRP A 196 0.96 10.62 4.89
C TRP A 196 1.58 9.41 5.62
N TYR A 197 0.82 8.71 6.44
CA TYR A 197 1.34 7.60 7.24
C TYR A 197 1.55 6.34 6.39
N GLY A 198 2.83 5.99 6.14
CA GLY A 198 3.21 4.84 5.31
C GLY A 198 2.70 3.48 5.81
N GLY A 199 2.41 3.37 7.10
CA GLY A 199 1.89 2.14 7.71
C GLY A 199 0.54 1.67 7.19
N GLU A 200 -0.24 2.51 6.49
CA GLU A 200 -1.48 2.11 5.83
C GLU A 200 -1.19 1.09 4.71
N MET A 201 -0.14 1.30 3.92
CA MET A 201 0.27 0.38 2.87
C MET A 201 0.67 -0.99 3.44
N LYS A 202 1.53 -1.00 4.47
CA LYS A 202 1.99 -2.25 5.10
C LYS A 202 0.83 -3.01 5.73
N LYS A 203 0.02 -2.34 6.54
CA LYS A 203 -1.10 -2.99 7.24
C LYS A 203 -2.27 -3.30 6.32
N GLY A 204 -2.41 -2.58 5.22
CA GLY A 204 -3.35 -2.91 4.17
C GLY A 204 -3.07 -4.29 3.58
N ILE A 205 -1.84 -4.52 3.11
CA ILE A 205 -1.45 -5.83 2.57
C ILE A 205 -1.49 -6.93 3.65
N PHE A 206 -1.13 -6.61 4.88
CA PHE A 206 -1.33 -7.56 6.00
C PHE A 206 -2.80 -7.98 6.16
N SER A 207 -3.76 -7.05 6.02
CA SER A 207 -5.19 -7.38 6.05
C SER A 207 -5.58 -8.31 4.89
N LEU A 208 -4.99 -8.13 3.69
CA LEU A 208 -5.23 -9.02 2.55
C LEU A 208 -4.70 -10.42 2.79
N MET A 209 -3.53 -10.57 3.38
CA MET A 209 -2.98 -11.88 3.76
C MET A 209 -3.90 -12.59 4.76
N ASN A 210 -4.45 -11.84 5.74
CA ASN A 210 -5.44 -12.38 6.69
C ASN A 210 -6.79 -12.74 6.03
N PHE A 211 -7.09 -12.21 4.86
CA PHE A 211 -8.26 -12.60 4.08
C PHE A 211 -7.98 -13.81 3.18
N TYR A 212 -6.89 -13.77 2.39
CA TYR A 212 -6.65 -14.78 1.36
C TYR A 212 -6.05 -16.08 1.90
N LEU A 213 -5.18 -16.04 2.93
CA LEU A 213 -4.54 -17.26 3.46
C LEU A 213 -5.54 -18.22 4.11
N PRO A 214 -6.50 -17.76 4.94
CA PRO A 214 -7.53 -18.64 5.47
C PRO A 214 -8.39 -19.32 4.40
N LEU A 215 -8.66 -18.65 3.27
CA LEU A 215 -9.37 -19.26 2.15
C LEU A 215 -8.59 -20.40 1.48
N LYS A 216 -7.27 -20.45 1.71
CA LYS A 216 -6.38 -21.56 1.30
C LYS A 216 -6.13 -22.58 2.43
N GLY A 217 -6.84 -22.47 3.55
CA GLY A 217 -6.66 -23.35 4.72
C GLY A 217 -5.39 -23.04 5.53
N ILE A 218 -4.80 -21.85 5.39
CA ILE A 218 -3.57 -21.42 6.04
C ILE A 218 -3.90 -20.40 7.13
N ALA A 219 -3.51 -20.67 8.39
CA ALA A 219 -3.65 -19.71 9.46
C ALA A 219 -2.74 -18.49 9.23
N SER A 220 -3.30 -17.30 9.44
CA SER A 220 -2.56 -16.04 9.39
C SER A 220 -2.71 -15.32 10.72
N MET A 221 -1.59 -14.90 11.31
CA MET A 221 -1.58 -14.29 12.64
C MET A 221 -0.68 -13.06 12.69
N HIS A 222 -1.05 -12.10 13.53
CA HIS A 222 -0.21 -10.99 13.92
C HIS A 222 0.60 -11.37 15.16
N CYS A 223 1.73 -12.01 14.97
CA CYS A 223 2.51 -12.59 16.03
C CYS A 223 4.02 -12.40 15.81
N SER A 224 4.82 -12.68 16.82
CA SER A 224 6.23 -13.03 16.67
C SER A 224 6.38 -14.55 16.58
N ALA A 225 7.42 -15.02 15.90
CA ALA A 225 7.75 -16.43 15.78
C ALA A 225 9.25 -16.64 16.01
N ASN A 226 9.59 -17.68 16.77
CA ASN A 226 10.95 -18.09 17.03
C ASN A 226 11.13 -19.56 16.66
N VAL A 227 12.28 -19.90 16.12
CA VAL A 227 12.66 -21.28 15.83
C VAL A 227 13.73 -21.69 16.83
N GLY A 228 13.48 -22.77 17.57
CA GLY A 228 14.44 -23.38 18.49
C GLY A 228 15.54 -24.16 17.75
N GLU A 229 16.61 -24.53 18.49
CA GLU A 229 17.73 -25.32 17.93
C GLU A 229 17.27 -26.70 17.40
N GLY A 230 16.22 -27.27 17.98
CA GLY A 230 15.61 -28.53 17.54
C GLY A 230 14.66 -28.41 16.35
N GLY A 231 14.47 -27.17 15.79
CA GLY A 231 13.55 -26.91 14.69
C GLY A 231 12.09 -26.74 15.13
N ASP A 232 11.81 -26.74 16.41
CA ASP A 232 10.51 -26.39 16.99
C ASP A 232 10.20 -24.91 16.81
N VAL A 233 8.93 -24.56 16.61
CA VAL A 233 8.48 -23.19 16.37
C VAL A 233 7.57 -22.72 17.49
N ALA A 234 7.95 -21.64 18.17
CA ALA A 234 7.11 -20.95 19.13
C ALA A 234 6.47 -19.71 18.46
N ILE A 235 5.16 -19.53 18.65
CA ILE A 235 4.38 -18.40 18.16
C ILE A 235 3.83 -17.64 19.37
N CYS A 236 4.10 -16.32 19.42
CA CYS A 236 3.63 -15.41 20.46
C CYS A 236 2.67 -14.38 19.84
N ALA A 237 1.36 -14.53 20.05
CA ALA A 237 0.30 -13.66 19.56
C ALA A 237 -0.09 -12.60 20.61
#